data_e59a81cfe272ae50d5f17efdf3c08804
#
_entry.id   e59a81cfe272ae50d5f17efdf3c08804
#
_cell.length_a   1.000
_cell.length_b   1.000
_cell.length_c   1.000
_cell.angle_alpha   90.00
_cell.angle_beta   90.00
_cell.angle_gamma   90.00
#
_symmetry.space_group_name_H-M   'P 1'
#
loop_
_entity.id
_entity.type
_entity.pdbx_description
1 polymer ?
#
loop_
_entity_poly.entity_id
_entity_poly.type
_entity_poly.pdbx_seq_one_letter_code
_entity_poly.pdbx_strand_id
1 'polypeptide(L)'
;MKKIGFIGAFDKIDLIIYAARILTELRKRVLVVDTTILQKAKYIVPAINPTKFYVTDYEGIDVAVGFENLELIDRYLGDLESSYDIILLDIDSSEMFDRFNMQNADKLYFVTAFDNFSLRKGIEIIGDIRERLNMTKILFEREIIKENDEYLNLLTLTYPIDWNREKFYFPYDQGDLTAIIENQRVTKIKLKNLSEQFRDSLLMLVQEISPEIRTGDIKRVFKEL
;
A
#
# COMPACT_ATOMS: atom_id res chain seq x y z
N MET A 1 13.56 9.82 6.35
CA MET A 1 12.39 9.39 5.53
C MET A 1 12.24 7.89 5.63
N LYS A 2 11.02 7.35 5.92
CA LYS A 2 10.74 5.90 5.90
C LYS A 2 10.29 5.47 4.51
N LYS A 3 10.79 4.32 4.02
CA LYS A 3 10.41 3.72 2.74
C LYS A 3 9.67 2.41 2.97
N ILE A 4 8.44 2.29 2.44
CA ILE A 4 7.54 1.18 2.72
C ILE A 4 6.99 0.63 1.41
N GLY A 5 7.15 -0.66 1.18
CA GLY A 5 6.69 -1.35 -0.03
C GLY A 5 5.48 -2.23 0.21
N PHE A 6 4.50 -2.11 -0.68
CA PHE A 6 3.35 -3.00 -0.78
C PHE A 6 3.49 -3.82 -2.05
N ILE A 7 3.80 -5.10 -1.91
CA ILE A 7 4.18 -5.99 -3.01
C ILE A 7 3.09 -7.00 -3.28
N GLY A 8 2.75 -7.22 -4.54
CA GLY A 8 1.78 -8.23 -4.95
C GLY A 8 0.98 -7.84 -6.17
N ALA A 9 0.28 -8.81 -6.74
CA ALA A 9 -0.55 -8.63 -7.93
C ALA A 9 -2.00 -8.18 -7.61
N PHE A 10 -2.42 -8.28 -6.35
CA PHE A 10 -3.71 -7.79 -5.90
C PHE A 10 -3.76 -6.26 -5.96
N ASP A 11 -4.90 -5.71 -6.34
CA ASP A 11 -5.12 -4.26 -6.37
C ASP A 11 -5.13 -3.70 -4.95
N LYS A 12 -4.19 -2.83 -4.65
CA LYS A 12 -3.95 -2.33 -3.29
C LYS A 12 -3.79 -0.82 -3.21
N ILE A 13 -3.96 -0.12 -4.34
CA ILE A 13 -3.74 1.32 -4.38
C ILE A 13 -4.70 2.09 -3.45
N ASP A 14 -5.97 1.68 -3.33
CA ASP A 14 -6.92 2.31 -2.41
C ASP A 14 -6.50 2.14 -0.95
N LEU A 15 -6.04 0.93 -0.56
CA LEU A 15 -5.50 0.69 0.77
C LEU A 15 -4.34 1.62 1.09
N ILE A 16 -3.40 1.76 0.13
CA ILE A 16 -2.22 2.62 0.28
C ILE A 16 -2.65 4.09 0.42
N ILE A 17 -3.57 4.56 -0.41
CA ILE A 17 -4.13 5.91 -0.35
C ILE A 17 -4.83 6.15 1.00
N TYR A 18 -5.60 5.19 1.53
CA TYR A 18 -6.28 5.35 2.82
C TYR A 18 -5.27 5.39 3.98
N ALA A 19 -4.24 4.55 3.97
CA ALA A 19 -3.17 4.62 4.94
C ALA A 19 -2.43 5.97 4.86
N ALA A 20 -2.11 6.44 3.66
CA ALA A 20 -1.49 7.74 3.42
C ALA A 20 -2.36 8.89 3.95
N ARG A 21 -3.68 8.84 3.71
CA ARG A 21 -4.62 9.87 4.16
C ARG A 21 -4.62 10.01 5.69
N ILE A 22 -4.66 8.89 6.40
CA ILE A 22 -4.62 8.90 7.87
C ILE A 22 -3.28 9.46 8.36
N LEU A 23 -2.17 9.03 7.76
CA LEU A 23 -0.83 9.53 8.11
C LEU A 23 -0.71 11.04 7.88
N THR A 24 -1.27 11.56 6.79
CA THR A 24 -1.29 13.00 6.47
C THR A 24 -2.10 13.80 7.49
N GLU A 25 -3.28 13.31 7.89
CA GLU A 25 -4.06 13.93 8.98
C GLU A 25 -3.30 13.93 10.32
N LEU A 26 -2.43 12.95 10.52
CA LEU A 26 -1.51 12.87 11.68
C LEU A 26 -0.22 13.68 11.47
N ARG A 27 -0.24 14.61 10.50
CA ARG A 27 0.83 15.57 10.19
C ARG A 27 2.12 14.94 9.69
N LYS A 28 2.04 13.76 9.06
CA LYS A 28 3.16 13.20 8.29
C LYS A 28 3.07 13.71 6.85
N ARG A 29 4.21 14.06 6.28
CA ARG A 29 4.32 14.35 4.85
C ARG A 29 4.50 13.02 4.13
N VAL A 30 3.53 12.64 3.32
CA VAL A 30 3.46 11.31 2.70
C VAL A 30 3.47 11.42 1.19
N LEU A 31 4.34 10.66 0.55
CA LEU A 31 4.34 10.42 -0.88
C LEU A 31 3.85 9.00 -1.16
N VAL A 32 2.84 8.85 -1.99
CA VAL A 32 2.43 7.57 -2.58
C VAL A 32 3.06 7.46 -3.96
N VAL A 33 3.69 6.34 -4.27
CA VAL A 33 4.29 6.08 -5.59
C VAL A 33 3.64 4.85 -6.21
N ASP A 34 2.91 5.04 -7.29
CA ASP A 34 2.37 3.93 -8.09
C ASP A 34 3.41 3.52 -9.14
N THR A 35 4.09 2.40 -8.88
CA THR A 35 5.07 1.80 -9.78
C THR A 35 4.48 0.66 -10.61
N THR A 36 3.17 0.41 -10.47
CA THR A 36 2.53 -0.73 -11.12
C THR A 36 2.46 -0.56 -12.65
N ILE A 37 2.40 -1.69 -13.34
CA ILE A 37 2.28 -1.72 -14.81
C ILE A 37 1.02 -0.96 -15.26
N LEU A 38 -0.09 -1.15 -14.55
CA LEU A 38 -1.38 -0.53 -14.90
C LEU A 38 -1.50 0.93 -14.45
N GLN A 39 -0.67 1.37 -13.50
CA GLN A 39 -0.68 2.73 -12.94
C GLN A 39 -2.10 3.18 -12.59
N LYS A 40 -2.79 2.39 -11.77
CA LYS A 40 -4.20 2.63 -11.45
C LYS A 40 -4.44 3.94 -10.71
N ALA A 41 -3.44 4.44 -9.95
CA ALA A 41 -3.53 5.74 -9.29
C ALA A 41 -3.92 6.86 -10.25
N LYS A 42 -3.45 6.84 -11.51
CA LYS A 42 -3.79 7.88 -12.52
C LYS A 42 -5.29 8.01 -12.83
N TYR A 43 -6.09 6.98 -12.49
CA TYR A 43 -7.54 6.98 -12.70
C TYR A 43 -8.32 7.33 -11.44
N ILE A 44 -7.65 7.34 -10.28
CA ILE A 44 -8.25 7.58 -8.96
C ILE A 44 -7.99 9.02 -8.52
N VAL A 45 -6.77 9.50 -8.74
CA VAL A 45 -6.36 10.83 -8.31
C VAL A 45 -6.61 11.88 -9.38
N PRO A 46 -6.95 13.12 -9.01
CA PRO A 46 -7.12 14.21 -9.97
C PRO A 46 -5.79 14.53 -10.66
N ALA A 47 -5.78 14.59 -11.97
CA ALA A 47 -4.62 15.01 -12.74
C ALA A 47 -5.00 16.08 -13.74
N ILE A 48 -4.31 17.23 -13.67
CA ILE A 48 -4.47 18.34 -14.62
C ILE A 48 -3.32 18.24 -15.63
N ASN A 49 -3.65 17.97 -16.90
CA ASN A 49 -2.68 17.82 -18.00
C ASN A 49 -1.56 16.81 -17.68
N PRO A 50 -1.88 15.53 -17.49
CA PRO A 50 -0.88 14.53 -17.11
C PRO A 50 0.15 14.36 -18.22
N THR A 51 1.43 14.50 -17.86
CA THR A 51 2.57 14.10 -18.68
C THR A 51 2.85 12.59 -18.52
N LYS A 52 3.93 12.07 -19.13
CA LYS A 52 4.32 10.66 -18.98
C LYS A 52 4.51 10.30 -17.49
N PHE A 53 5.04 11.22 -16.69
CA PHE A 53 5.18 11.11 -15.25
C PHE A 53 4.83 12.46 -14.59
N TYR A 54 4.22 12.41 -13.42
CA TYR A 54 3.79 13.60 -12.68
C TYR A 54 3.59 13.28 -11.19
N VAL A 55 3.58 14.33 -10.38
CA VAL A 55 3.12 14.29 -8.99
C VAL A 55 1.89 15.18 -8.88
N THR A 56 0.87 14.71 -8.19
CA THR A 56 -0.37 15.45 -7.96
C THR A 56 -0.78 15.36 -6.50
N ASP A 57 -1.40 16.43 -6.01
CA ASP A 57 -2.04 16.41 -4.69
C ASP A 57 -3.42 15.73 -4.77
N TYR A 58 -3.67 14.86 -3.82
CA TYR A 58 -4.98 14.26 -3.60
C TYR A 58 -5.34 14.28 -2.12
N GLU A 59 -6.16 15.26 -1.73
CA GLU A 59 -6.57 15.50 -0.34
C GLU A 59 -5.39 15.61 0.65
N GLY A 60 -4.34 16.31 0.23
CA GLY A 60 -3.13 16.53 1.03
C GLY A 60 -2.12 15.38 0.98
N ILE A 61 -2.33 14.39 0.11
CA ILE A 61 -1.38 13.33 -0.19
C ILE A 61 -0.73 13.64 -1.53
N ASP A 62 0.58 13.65 -1.62
CA ASP A 62 1.26 13.69 -2.90
C ASP A 62 1.30 12.28 -3.51
N VAL A 63 0.86 12.17 -4.77
CA VAL A 63 0.83 10.92 -5.51
C VAL A 63 1.66 11.03 -6.78
N ALA A 64 2.72 10.24 -6.86
CA ALA A 64 3.63 10.13 -7.99
C ALA A 64 3.25 8.97 -8.90
N VAL A 65 3.08 9.25 -10.19
CA VAL A 65 2.67 8.28 -11.21
C VAL A 65 3.63 8.32 -12.39
N GLY A 66 3.98 7.15 -12.94
CA GLY A 66 4.77 7.02 -14.16
C GLY A 66 6.28 7.16 -13.99
N PHE A 67 6.78 7.31 -12.78
CA PHE A 67 8.22 7.35 -12.53
C PHE A 67 8.84 5.96 -12.57
N GLU A 68 10.06 5.89 -13.09
CA GLU A 68 10.79 4.62 -13.27
C GLU A 68 11.76 4.31 -12.10
N ASN A 69 12.07 5.27 -11.25
CA ASN A 69 12.93 5.12 -10.07
C ASN A 69 12.83 6.34 -9.14
N LEU A 70 13.40 6.21 -7.94
CA LEU A 70 13.41 7.30 -6.94
C LEU A 70 14.25 8.51 -7.37
N GLU A 71 15.33 8.33 -8.14
CA GLU A 71 16.18 9.44 -8.60
C GLU A 71 15.42 10.40 -9.51
N LEU A 72 14.52 9.87 -10.36
CA LEU A 72 13.67 10.71 -11.21
C LEU A 72 12.66 11.50 -10.40
N ILE A 73 12.11 10.92 -9.33
CA ILE A 73 11.23 11.62 -8.41
C ILE A 73 11.99 12.72 -7.68
N ASP A 74 13.19 12.41 -7.18
CA ASP A 74 14.04 13.35 -6.48
C ASP A 74 14.40 14.55 -7.36
N ARG A 75 14.79 14.33 -8.61
CA ARG A 75 15.04 15.40 -9.58
C ARG A 75 13.81 16.23 -9.90
N TYR A 76 12.63 15.61 -9.92
CA TYR A 76 11.38 16.29 -10.21
C TYR A 76 10.92 17.18 -9.06
N LEU A 77 11.09 16.74 -7.81
CA LEU A 77 10.65 17.44 -6.60
C LEU A 77 11.73 18.34 -5.98
N GLY A 78 13.01 18.08 -6.28
CA GLY A 78 14.16 18.88 -5.83
C GLY A 78 14.88 18.33 -4.60
N ASP A 79 14.20 17.76 -3.62
CA ASP A 79 14.79 17.09 -2.45
C ASP A 79 13.73 16.18 -1.82
N LEU A 80 13.77 14.92 -2.19
CA LEU A 80 12.81 13.92 -1.75
C LEU A 80 12.94 13.63 -0.24
N GLU A 81 14.17 13.55 0.24
CA GLU A 81 14.46 13.09 1.60
C GLU A 81 14.05 14.12 2.66
N SER A 82 14.18 15.41 2.37
CA SER A 82 13.72 16.48 3.26
C SER A 82 12.24 16.82 3.09
N SER A 83 11.65 16.46 1.95
CA SER A 83 10.25 16.79 1.63
C SER A 83 9.25 15.84 2.29
N TYR A 84 9.61 14.57 2.48
CA TYR A 84 8.69 13.54 2.98
C TYR A 84 9.21 12.80 4.21
N ASP A 85 8.29 12.49 5.11
CA ASP A 85 8.56 11.66 6.27
C ASP A 85 8.43 10.16 5.92
N ILE A 86 7.49 9.85 5.00
CA ILE A 86 7.13 8.48 4.60
C ILE A 86 6.88 8.43 3.09
N ILE A 87 7.43 7.40 2.43
CA ILE A 87 7.08 7.03 1.06
C ILE A 87 6.43 5.65 1.08
N LEU A 88 5.25 5.53 0.48
CA LEU A 88 4.49 4.29 0.30
C LEU A 88 4.53 3.91 -1.18
N LEU A 89 5.04 2.72 -1.50
CA LEU A 89 5.20 2.26 -2.88
C LEU A 89 4.27 1.10 -3.18
N ASP A 90 3.50 1.22 -4.25
CA ASP A 90 2.70 0.15 -4.83
C ASP A 90 3.53 -0.59 -5.89
N ILE A 91 3.81 -1.88 -5.66
CA ILE A 91 4.75 -2.68 -6.47
C ILE A 91 4.08 -3.96 -6.95
N ASP A 92 4.10 -4.22 -8.26
CA ASP A 92 3.53 -5.41 -8.90
C ASP A 92 4.54 -6.20 -9.75
N SER A 93 5.85 -5.89 -9.62
CA SER A 93 6.92 -6.59 -10.34
C SER A 93 8.25 -6.59 -9.59
N SER A 94 9.06 -7.62 -9.78
CA SER A 94 10.43 -7.70 -9.27
C SER A 94 11.34 -6.63 -9.90
N GLU A 95 11.09 -6.25 -11.15
CA GLU A 95 11.83 -5.17 -11.81
C GLU A 95 11.67 -3.82 -11.07
N MET A 96 10.43 -3.47 -10.69
CA MET A 96 10.17 -2.23 -9.95
C MET A 96 10.66 -2.33 -8.51
N PHE A 97 10.63 -3.51 -7.89
CA PHE A 97 11.28 -3.74 -6.61
C PHE A 97 12.76 -3.34 -6.65
N ASP A 98 13.51 -3.78 -7.67
CA ASP A 98 14.93 -3.46 -7.84
C ASP A 98 15.14 -1.99 -8.19
N ARG A 99 14.40 -1.46 -9.17
CA ARG A 99 14.55 -0.06 -9.63
C ARG A 99 14.29 0.97 -8.53
N PHE A 100 13.40 0.66 -7.59
CA PHE A 100 13.10 1.49 -6.42
C PHE A 100 13.92 1.14 -5.19
N ASN A 101 14.91 0.24 -5.34
CA ASN A 101 15.85 -0.15 -4.28
C ASN A 101 15.13 -0.63 -3.01
N MET A 102 14.13 -1.51 -3.17
CA MET A 102 13.24 -1.93 -2.09
C MET A 102 13.86 -2.94 -1.14
N GLN A 103 15.01 -3.56 -1.47
CA GLN A 103 15.81 -4.35 -0.54
C GLN A 103 16.25 -3.54 0.70
N ASN A 104 16.30 -2.19 0.57
CA ASN A 104 16.61 -1.27 1.66
C ASN A 104 15.36 -0.57 2.23
N ALA A 105 14.17 -1.14 2.05
CA ALA A 105 12.95 -0.59 2.62
C ALA A 105 12.88 -0.84 4.13
N ASP A 106 12.30 0.11 4.86
CA ASP A 106 12.07 -0.03 6.30
C ASP A 106 11.03 -1.11 6.62
N LYS A 107 10.06 -1.29 5.73
CA LYS A 107 9.02 -2.32 5.83
C LYS A 107 8.56 -2.80 4.46
N LEU A 108 8.26 -4.10 4.39
CA LEU A 108 7.70 -4.74 3.21
C LEU A 108 6.42 -5.48 3.59
N TYR A 109 5.37 -5.23 2.83
CA TYR A 109 4.08 -5.92 2.93
C TYR A 109 3.85 -6.75 1.68
N PHE A 110 3.48 -8.02 1.86
CA PHE A 110 2.93 -8.84 0.79
C PHE A 110 1.42 -8.74 0.83
N VAL A 111 0.83 -8.22 -0.24
CA VAL A 111 -0.61 -7.97 -0.33
C VAL A 111 -1.24 -8.93 -1.34
N THR A 112 -2.19 -9.73 -0.89
CA THR A 112 -2.87 -10.71 -1.75
C THR A 112 -4.32 -10.94 -1.32
N ALA A 113 -5.13 -11.42 -2.25
CA ALA A 113 -6.34 -12.19 -2.00
C ALA A 113 -6.11 -13.66 -2.38
N PHE A 114 -7.06 -14.55 -2.09
CA PHE A 114 -6.90 -15.99 -2.36
C PHE A 114 -7.56 -16.43 -3.68
N ASP A 115 -7.86 -15.50 -4.59
CA ASP A 115 -8.08 -15.87 -5.97
C ASP A 115 -6.77 -16.31 -6.65
N ASN A 116 -6.90 -17.16 -7.66
CA ASN A 116 -5.74 -17.78 -8.31
C ASN A 116 -4.76 -16.77 -8.92
N PHE A 117 -5.26 -15.66 -9.46
CA PHE A 117 -4.39 -14.67 -10.09
C PHE A 117 -3.59 -13.90 -9.04
N SER A 118 -4.27 -13.30 -8.06
CA SER A 118 -3.64 -12.50 -7.01
C SER A 118 -2.59 -13.31 -6.25
N LEU A 119 -2.94 -14.54 -5.87
CA LEU A 119 -2.06 -15.42 -5.11
C LEU A 119 -0.86 -15.87 -5.94
N ARG A 120 -1.08 -16.52 -7.10
CA ARG A 120 0.00 -17.12 -7.89
C ARG A 120 0.92 -16.07 -8.49
N LYS A 121 0.34 -14.99 -9.06
CA LYS A 121 1.16 -13.90 -9.61
C LYS A 121 1.91 -13.14 -8.52
N GLY A 122 1.29 -12.94 -7.35
CA GLY A 122 1.97 -12.35 -6.20
C GLY A 122 3.17 -13.20 -5.75
N ILE A 123 3.02 -14.52 -5.66
CA ILE A 123 4.11 -15.45 -5.32
C ILE A 123 5.21 -15.45 -6.39
N GLU A 124 4.87 -15.39 -7.67
CA GLU A 124 5.83 -15.25 -8.76
C GLU A 124 6.69 -13.99 -8.58
N ILE A 125 6.06 -12.84 -8.30
CA ILE A 125 6.76 -11.57 -8.08
C ILE A 125 7.80 -11.69 -6.95
N ILE A 126 7.40 -12.20 -5.78
CA ILE A 126 8.32 -12.34 -4.64
C ILE A 126 9.33 -13.46 -4.84
N GLY A 127 9.01 -14.48 -5.65
CA GLY A 127 9.91 -15.56 -6.00
C GLY A 127 11.04 -15.15 -6.96
N ASP A 128 10.82 -14.11 -7.75
CA ASP A 128 11.82 -13.53 -8.65
C ASP A 128 12.81 -12.63 -7.91
N ILE A 129 12.51 -12.22 -6.67
CA ILE A 129 13.41 -11.43 -5.84
C ILE A 129 14.42 -12.36 -5.17
N ARG A 130 15.70 -12.11 -5.37
CA ARG A 130 16.78 -13.00 -4.93
C ARG A 130 17.22 -12.78 -3.50
N GLU A 131 16.95 -11.61 -2.96
CA GLU A 131 17.32 -11.21 -1.61
C GLU A 131 16.43 -11.88 -0.57
N ARG A 132 16.99 -12.08 0.63
CA ARG A 132 16.19 -12.52 1.77
C ARG A 132 15.37 -11.35 2.31
N LEU A 133 14.04 -11.53 2.35
CA LEU A 133 13.10 -10.49 2.71
C LEU A 133 12.35 -10.82 4.01
N ASN A 134 12.25 -9.83 4.90
CA ASN A 134 11.30 -9.85 6.01
C ASN A 134 10.01 -9.17 5.58
N MET A 135 8.91 -9.90 5.55
CA MET A 135 7.63 -9.39 5.05
C MET A 135 6.48 -9.61 6.02
N THR A 136 5.57 -8.66 6.06
CA THR A 136 4.29 -8.77 6.78
C THR A 136 3.17 -9.04 5.77
N LYS A 137 2.26 -9.95 6.10
CA LYS A 137 1.14 -10.32 5.24
C LYS A 137 -0.02 -9.35 5.39
N ILE A 138 -0.59 -8.91 4.27
CA ILE A 138 -1.88 -8.23 4.18
C ILE A 138 -2.79 -9.12 3.31
N LEU A 139 -3.81 -9.68 3.93
CA LEU A 139 -4.67 -10.70 3.34
C LEU A 139 -6.09 -10.14 3.18
N PHE A 140 -6.57 -10.11 1.94
CA PHE A 140 -7.95 -9.73 1.63
C PHE A 140 -8.82 -10.97 1.55
N GLU A 141 -9.76 -11.14 2.49
CA GLU A 141 -10.60 -12.32 2.62
C GLU A 141 -12.05 -11.94 2.93
N ARG A 142 -13.01 -12.75 2.44
CA ARG A 142 -14.40 -12.62 2.84
C ARG A 142 -14.63 -13.12 4.25
N GLU A 143 -13.99 -14.23 4.58
CA GLU A 143 -13.99 -14.85 5.90
C GLU A 143 -12.55 -15.23 6.24
N ILE A 144 -12.14 -15.02 7.47
CA ILE A 144 -10.80 -15.39 7.92
C ILE A 144 -10.71 -16.92 8.00
N ILE A 145 -10.01 -17.51 7.04
CA ILE A 145 -9.80 -18.95 6.94
C ILE A 145 -8.34 -19.24 7.29
N LYS A 146 -8.12 -19.87 8.43
CA LYS A 146 -6.77 -20.15 8.94
C LYS A 146 -5.92 -20.96 7.95
N GLU A 147 -6.54 -21.89 7.26
CA GLU A 147 -5.91 -22.75 6.25
C GLU A 147 -5.34 -21.95 5.07
N ASN A 148 -5.90 -20.79 4.75
CA ASN A 148 -5.38 -19.92 3.70
C ASN A 148 -3.99 -19.38 4.03
N ASP A 149 -3.76 -18.94 5.27
CA ASP A 149 -2.43 -18.49 5.70
C ASP A 149 -1.41 -19.63 5.72
N GLU A 150 -1.82 -20.82 6.16
CA GLU A 150 -0.98 -22.03 6.13
C GLU A 150 -0.66 -22.44 4.69
N TYR A 151 -1.62 -22.33 3.78
CA TYR A 151 -1.41 -22.59 2.35
C TYR A 151 -0.42 -21.61 1.72
N LEU A 152 -0.51 -20.30 2.04
CA LEU A 152 0.47 -19.33 1.59
C LEU A 152 1.88 -19.65 2.12
N ASN A 153 2.00 -20.02 3.40
CA ASN A 153 3.28 -20.44 3.97
C ASN A 153 3.87 -21.66 3.23
N LEU A 154 3.04 -22.63 2.88
CA LEU A 154 3.46 -23.81 2.13
C LEU A 154 3.96 -23.43 0.73
N LEU A 155 3.23 -22.58 0.02
CA LEU A 155 3.60 -22.15 -1.33
C LEU A 155 4.91 -21.37 -1.38
N THR A 156 5.26 -20.69 -0.29
CA THR A 156 6.45 -19.83 -0.21
C THR A 156 7.61 -20.48 0.55
N LEU A 157 7.50 -21.74 0.94
CA LEU A 157 8.48 -22.44 1.79
C LEU A 157 9.90 -22.46 1.20
N THR A 158 10.03 -22.49 -0.11
CA THR A 158 11.33 -22.56 -0.81
C THR A 158 11.92 -21.19 -1.15
N TYR A 159 11.19 -20.13 -0.94
CA TYR A 159 11.66 -18.78 -1.22
C TYR A 159 12.39 -18.17 -0.02
N PRO A 160 13.31 -17.23 -0.23
CA PRO A 160 14.07 -16.60 0.85
C PRO A 160 13.24 -15.53 1.58
N ILE A 161 12.10 -15.93 2.13
CA ILE A 161 11.15 -15.03 2.81
C ILE A 161 10.99 -15.44 4.26
N ASP A 162 11.19 -14.46 5.15
CA ASP A 162 10.86 -14.57 6.57
C ASP A 162 9.56 -13.84 6.82
N TRP A 163 8.50 -14.59 7.11
CA TRP A 163 7.21 -14.01 7.45
C TRP A 163 7.20 -13.48 8.88
N ASN A 164 6.82 -12.22 9.04
CA ASN A 164 6.54 -11.66 10.36
C ASN A 164 5.35 -12.37 11.01
N ARG A 165 5.29 -12.33 12.36
CA ARG A 165 4.17 -12.92 13.10
C ARG A 165 2.88 -12.14 12.91
N GLU A 166 3.00 -10.82 12.84
CA GLU A 166 1.90 -9.90 12.57
C GLU A 166 1.40 -10.10 11.15
N LYS A 167 0.10 -10.04 11.00
CA LYS A 167 -0.60 -10.07 9.71
C LYS A 167 -1.89 -9.28 9.81
N PHE A 168 -2.30 -8.70 8.70
CA PHE A 168 -3.49 -7.87 8.62
C PHE A 168 -4.51 -8.56 7.73
N TYR A 169 -5.75 -8.65 8.23
CA TYR A 169 -6.89 -9.19 7.48
C TYR A 169 -7.81 -8.05 7.12
N PHE A 170 -7.99 -7.83 5.83
CA PHE A 170 -8.94 -6.86 5.32
C PHE A 170 -10.17 -7.59 4.77
N PRO A 171 -11.38 -7.13 5.11
CA PRO A 171 -12.58 -7.71 4.54
C PRO A 171 -12.62 -7.48 3.03
N TYR A 172 -12.99 -8.51 2.28
CA TYR A 172 -13.21 -8.45 0.85
C TYR A 172 -14.69 -8.68 0.56
N ASP A 173 -15.52 -7.82 1.14
CA ASP A 173 -16.96 -7.88 1.01
C ASP A 173 -17.51 -6.82 0.06
N GLN A 174 -18.78 -6.98 -0.31
CA GLN A 174 -19.45 -6.09 -1.26
C GLN A 174 -19.67 -4.68 -0.68
N GLY A 175 -19.83 -4.55 0.63
CA GLY A 175 -20.06 -3.26 1.29
C GLY A 175 -18.83 -2.36 1.20
N ASP A 176 -17.67 -2.89 1.59
CA ASP A 176 -16.41 -2.14 1.52
C ASP A 176 -16.02 -1.84 0.07
N LEU A 177 -16.18 -2.81 -0.86
CA LEU A 177 -15.94 -2.56 -2.28
C LEU A 177 -16.82 -1.43 -2.84
N THR A 178 -18.10 -1.38 -2.43
CA THR A 178 -19.01 -0.29 -2.83
C THR A 178 -18.53 1.05 -2.29
N ALA A 179 -18.12 1.11 -1.03
CA ALA A 179 -17.61 2.34 -0.41
C ALA A 179 -16.32 2.83 -1.10
N ILE A 180 -15.41 1.91 -1.46
CA ILE A 180 -14.20 2.22 -2.21
C ILE A 180 -14.55 2.82 -3.59
N ILE A 181 -15.45 2.18 -4.35
CA ILE A 181 -15.89 2.65 -5.67
C ILE A 181 -16.55 4.04 -5.56
N GLU A 182 -17.36 4.28 -4.52
CA GLU A 182 -17.96 5.59 -4.30
C GLU A 182 -16.93 6.67 -3.99
N ASN A 183 -15.92 6.37 -3.18
CA ASN A 183 -14.81 7.27 -2.89
C ASN A 183 -14.08 7.67 -4.18
N GLN A 184 -13.75 6.72 -5.03
CA GLN A 184 -13.12 6.97 -6.33
C GLN A 184 -14.01 7.86 -7.21
N ARG A 185 -15.33 7.55 -7.30
CA ARG A 185 -16.27 8.29 -8.15
C ARG A 185 -16.44 9.75 -7.75
N VAL A 186 -16.45 10.03 -6.45
CA VAL A 186 -16.58 11.41 -5.94
C VAL A 186 -15.24 12.10 -5.73
N THR A 187 -14.15 11.42 -5.98
CA THR A 187 -12.78 11.90 -5.78
C THR A 187 -12.57 12.44 -4.37
N LYS A 188 -13.06 11.69 -3.38
CA LYS A 188 -12.95 12.00 -1.94
C LYS A 188 -12.77 10.75 -1.11
N ILE A 189 -11.92 10.83 -0.10
CA ILE A 189 -11.66 9.75 0.84
C ILE A 189 -12.60 9.86 2.03
N LYS A 190 -13.58 8.95 2.13
CA LYS A 190 -14.55 8.86 3.23
C LYS A 190 -14.39 7.53 3.93
N LEU A 191 -13.59 7.48 4.99
CA LEU A 191 -13.30 6.24 5.72
C LEU A 191 -14.48 5.76 6.57
N LYS A 192 -15.38 6.64 6.97
CA LYS A 192 -16.58 6.29 7.75
C LYS A 192 -17.56 5.35 7.03
N ASN A 193 -17.49 5.27 5.70
CA ASN A 193 -18.34 4.38 4.90
C ASN A 193 -17.79 2.94 4.84
N LEU A 194 -16.54 2.73 5.28
CA LEU A 194 -15.93 1.41 5.37
C LEU A 194 -16.41 0.68 6.63
N SER A 195 -16.43 -0.64 6.59
CA SER A 195 -16.79 -1.48 7.72
C SER A 195 -15.89 -1.24 8.95
N GLU A 196 -16.36 -1.56 10.12
CA GLU A 196 -15.56 -1.46 11.35
C GLU A 196 -14.31 -2.34 11.26
N GLN A 197 -14.45 -3.56 10.73
CA GLN A 197 -13.36 -4.48 10.55
C GLN A 197 -12.28 -3.92 9.59
N PHE A 198 -12.68 -3.29 8.48
CA PHE A 198 -11.73 -2.64 7.57
C PHE A 198 -10.98 -1.51 8.28
N ARG A 199 -11.71 -0.65 9.00
CA ARG A 199 -11.12 0.48 9.74
C ARG A 199 -10.18 0.02 10.85
N ASP A 200 -10.51 -1.04 11.58
CA ASP A 200 -9.66 -1.60 12.63
C ASP A 200 -8.37 -2.18 12.04
N SER A 201 -8.45 -2.91 10.92
CA SER A 201 -7.27 -3.41 10.21
C SER A 201 -6.40 -2.28 9.68
N LEU A 202 -7.01 -1.23 9.14
CA LEU A 202 -6.31 -0.04 8.67
C LEU A 202 -5.63 0.74 9.82
N LEU A 203 -6.30 0.83 10.98
CA LEU A 203 -5.72 1.41 12.19
C LEU A 203 -4.46 0.64 12.62
N MET A 204 -4.54 -0.68 12.66
CA MET A 204 -3.41 -1.52 13.04
C MET A 204 -2.25 -1.38 12.04
N LEU A 205 -2.54 -1.32 10.75
CA LEU A 205 -1.54 -1.09 9.70
C LEU A 205 -0.85 0.26 9.87
N VAL A 206 -1.60 1.34 10.05
CA VAL A 206 -1.05 2.69 10.27
C VAL A 206 -0.22 2.74 11.55
N GLN A 207 -0.67 2.08 12.63
CA GLN A 207 0.07 1.98 13.89
C GLN A 207 1.40 1.22 13.70
N GLU A 208 1.43 0.19 12.86
CA GLU A 208 2.65 -0.55 12.56
C GLU A 208 3.62 0.26 11.69
N ILE A 209 3.10 1.02 10.71
CA ILE A 209 3.90 1.94 9.89
C ILE A 209 4.55 3.04 10.74
N SER A 210 3.80 3.59 11.68
CA SER A 210 4.22 4.70 12.54
C SER A 210 3.94 4.43 14.01
N PRO A 211 4.74 3.57 14.67
CA PRO A 211 4.51 3.15 16.05
C PRO A 211 4.63 4.29 17.07
N GLU A 212 5.25 5.40 16.70
CA GLU A 212 5.33 6.61 17.52
C GLU A 212 4.00 7.35 17.67
N ILE A 213 3.01 7.08 16.80
CA ILE A 213 1.69 7.71 16.83
C ILE A 213 0.81 6.98 17.85
N ARG A 214 0.10 7.72 18.68
CA ARG A 214 -0.82 7.12 19.66
C ARG A 214 -2.08 6.59 18.97
N THR A 215 -2.51 5.40 19.33
CA THR A 215 -3.75 4.78 18.82
C THR A 215 -4.98 5.69 18.98
N GLY A 216 -5.04 6.49 20.07
CA GLY A 216 -6.12 7.46 20.28
C GLY A 216 -6.18 8.56 19.23
N ASP A 217 -5.04 9.00 18.71
CA ASP A 217 -4.97 10.02 17.65
C ASP A 217 -5.45 9.44 16.31
N ILE A 218 -5.08 8.21 15.99
CA ILE A 218 -5.58 7.50 14.80
C ILE A 218 -7.11 7.34 14.88
N LYS A 219 -7.63 6.92 16.03
CA LYS A 219 -9.09 6.78 16.23
C LYS A 219 -9.85 8.10 16.09
N ARG A 220 -9.23 9.23 16.45
CA ARG A 220 -9.83 10.56 16.24
C ARG A 220 -9.95 10.87 14.76
N VAL A 221 -8.90 10.61 13.97
CA VAL A 221 -8.91 10.82 12.51
C VAL A 221 -10.05 10.04 11.83
N PHE A 222 -10.31 8.80 12.23
CA PHE A 222 -11.45 8.02 11.69
C PHE A 222 -12.83 8.63 11.95
N LYS A 223 -12.96 9.49 12.97
CA LYS A 223 -14.24 10.17 13.23
C LYS A 223 -14.40 11.43 12.37
N GLU A 224 -13.28 11.98 11.91
CA GLU A 224 -13.24 13.21 11.10
C GLU A 224 -13.33 12.89 9.60
N LEU A 225 -12.84 11.72 9.15
CA LEU A 225 -12.87 11.20 7.77
C LEU A 225 -14.02 10.22 7.52
#